data_64dcdef46602eaaaf816da0a6215c47d
#
_entry.id   64dcdef46602eaaaf816da0a6215c47d
#
_cell.length_a   1.000
_cell.length_b   1.000
_cell.length_c   1.000
_cell.angle_alpha   90.00
_cell.angle_beta   90.00
_cell.angle_gamma   90.00
#
_symmetry.space_group_name_H-M   'P 1'
#
loop_
_entity.id
_entity.type
_entity.pdbx_description
1 polymer ?
#
loop_
_entity_poly.entity_id
_entity_poly.type
_entity_poly.pdbx_seq_one_letter_code
_entity_poly.pdbx_strand_id
1 'polypeptide(L)'
;GERLAGETMDDVDFTRIGMENVERIEIIKGAASALYGSNANGGVINIITKERAKKFGLNLNSRIARHKEWRNGAVLQFASGKFTNLLTLNRNTIDNYNVKNANQPITRVISTIYGDDVTSVKEQFTFTPISKLILTGRAGYFIRQVERTPGTKERYRDFSGGVRAQWQIAENDYLEGAYAFDQYDKSDYQAMTRLDIRGYSNVQNSFRVLYNKMLVGDDLLSIGADFLHDYLFNNRLNGSTKIQDSFDAFAQYDMNLGQQWELVGALRYDYFSDGRTSRITPKLSTRYSPRRNLNIRLGYGMGFRSPTLKEKYYNFDMSGIWIVEGNPSLKPEVSHNFNISAEYTRNPYNLTVCAYYNRVDDKIAAGAPYFATPSDRLPRLPYINLAGYSALGAEATAQARWKCGLSARISYAFTHEQLPKNKQGAQVNNQYIPARKHSIVVHTDWDKNLNKNLGLCIALDGRILSAVDNKEYVDYYDVSKGLVSVHYPPYTLWKFSVAARIRKFAKLTAAVDNVLNYKPSYYYLNCPLTDGANFMLGLSLDVDQLFK
;
A
#
# COMPACT_ATOMS: atom_id res chain seq x y z
N GLY A 1 8.52 -1.96 11.99
CA GLY A 1 8.22 -2.55 10.68
C GLY A 1 9.27 -2.21 9.65
N GLU A 2 9.39 -3.00 8.62
CA GLU A 2 10.31 -2.74 7.50
C GLU A 2 9.58 -1.92 6.45
N ARG A 3 10.29 -0.98 5.84
CA ARG A 3 9.77 -0.23 4.69
C ARG A 3 9.98 -1.06 3.42
N LEU A 4 9.04 -0.98 2.47
CA LEU A 4 9.27 -1.47 1.12
C LEU A 4 9.96 -0.37 0.32
N ALA A 5 11.16 -0.66 -0.18
CA ALA A 5 11.90 0.21 -1.09
C ALA A 5 11.50 -0.01 -2.56
N GLY A 6 11.98 0.85 -3.45
CA GLY A 6 11.90 0.62 -4.89
C GLY A 6 10.60 1.03 -5.54
N GLU A 7 10.50 2.30 -5.82
CA GLU A 7 9.45 2.88 -6.65
C GLU A 7 10.02 3.19 -8.03
N THR A 8 9.62 2.44 -9.05
CA THR A 8 10.17 2.65 -10.40
C THR A 8 9.45 3.74 -11.20
N MET A 9 8.17 4.01 -10.89
CA MET A 9 7.35 5.05 -11.55
C MET A 9 6.36 5.66 -10.54
N ASP A 10 6.86 6.03 -9.36
CA ASP A 10 6.09 6.54 -8.22
C ASP A 10 5.06 5.54 -7.65
N ASP A 11 5.15 4.28 -8.05
CA ASP A 11 4.33 3.18 -7.58
C ASP A 11 5.18 2.11 -6.90
N VAL A 12 4.72 1.66 -5.72
CA VAL A 12 5.28 0.50 -5.02
C VAL A 12 4.77 -0.78 -5.68
N ASP A 13 5.68 -1.69 -6.01
CA ASP A 13 5.30 -3.00 -6.57
C ASP A 13 4.75 -3.94 -5.48
N PHE A 14 3.43 -3.93 -5.30
CA PHE A 14 2.76 -4.81 -4.34
C PHE A 14 2.79 -6.30 -4.72
N THR A 15 3.20 -6.66 -5.95
CA THR A 15 3.37 -8.08 -6.32
C THR A 15 4.50 -8.77 -5.56
N ARG A 16 5.39 -7.99 -4.92
CA ARG A 16 6.43 -8.46 -3.99
C ARG A 16 5.85 -9.08 -2.70
N ILE A 17 4.58 -8.80 -2.39
CA ILE A 17 3.93 -9.25 -1.16
C ILE A 17 3.10 -10.49 -1.47
N GLY A 18 3.59 -11.66 -1.02
CA GLY A 18 2.80 -12.88 -1.03
C GLY A 18 1.74 -12.85 0.08
N MET A 19 0.48 -13.08 -0.29
CA MET A 19 -0.63 -13.07 0.68
C MET A 19 -0.70 -14.33 1.56
N GLU A 20 0.04 -15.38 1.22
CA GLU A 20 0.01 -16.70 1.87
C GLU A 20 0.48 -16.65 3.33
N ASN A 21 1.43 -15.75 3.60
CA ASN A 21 1.98 -15.53 4.94
C ASN A 21 1.40 -14.31 5.66
N VAL A 22 0.47 -13.59 5.06
CA VAL A 22 -0.17 -12.44 5.70
C VAL A 22 -1.16 -12.93 6.76
N GLU A 23 -1.06 -12.40 7.98
CA GLU A 23 -2.03 -12.61 9.05
C GLU A 23 -3.16 -11.57 8.95
N ARG A 24 -2.80 -10.29 8.82
CA ARG A 24 -3.75 -9.18 8.68
C ARG A 24 -3.09 -7.96 8.03
N ILE A 25 -3.91 -7.08 7.51
CA ILE A 25 -3.50 -5.77 7.00
C ILE A 25 -4.16 -4.71 7.89
N GLU A 26 -3.35 -3.83 8.44
CA GLU A 26 -3.78 -2.69 9.25
C GLU A 26 -3.64 -1.41 8.43
N ILE A 27 -4.70 -0.63 8.35
CA ILE A 27 -4.71 0.64 7.62
C ILE A 27 -4.91 1.76 8.63
N ILE A 28 -3.87 2.58 8.80
CA ILE A 28 -3.90 3.79 9.63
C ILE A 28 -4.18 4.94 8.69
N LYS A 29 -5.31 5.60 8.86
CA LYS A 29 -5.74 6.76 8.05
C LYS A 29 -5.29 8.06 8.67
N GLY A 30 -4.90 9.02 7.84
CA GLY A 30 -4.40 10.33 8.27
C GLY A 30 -2.92 10.33 8.64
N ALA A 31 -2.41 11.49 9.06
CA ALA A 31 -0.99 11.66 9.36
C ALA A 31 -0.52 10.75 10.48
N ALA A 32 0.43 9.87 10.16
CA ALA A 32 1.04 8.91 11.06
C ALA A 32 2.56 9.10 11.19
N SER A 33 3.08 10.23 10.71
CA SER A 33 4.52 10.50 10.65
C SER A 33 5.20 10.48 12.01
N ALA A 34 4.50 10.80 13.10
CA ALA A 34 5.08 10.76 14.45
C ALA A 34 5.61 9.38 14.85
N LEU A 35 5.08 8.27 14.31
CA LEU A 35 5.56 6.92 14.60
C LEU A 35 6.25 6.25 13.41
N TYR A 36 5.76 6.53 12.19
CA TYR A 36 6.19 5.84 10.97
C TYR A 36 7.14 6.67 10.10
N GLY A 37 7.40 7.93 10.51
CA GLY A 37 8.35 8.82 9.87
C GLY A 37 7.83 9.53 8.62
N SER A 38 8.77 10.10 7.87
CA SER A 38 8.50 10.74 6.59
C SER A 38 7.72 9.82 5.65
N ASN A 39 6.89 10.41 4.77
CA ASN A 39 6.01 9.73 3.82
C ASN A 39 4.71 9.12 4.40
N ALA A 40 4.46 9.23 5.71
CA ALA A 40 3.21 8.81 6.33
C ALA A 40 2.17 9.95 6.44
N ASN A 41 2.13 10.88 5.47
CA ASN A 41 1.23 12.03 5.43
C ASN A 41 -0.24 11.65 5.22
N GLY A 42 -0.50 10.67 4.35
CA GLY A 42 -1.84 10.20 4.02
C GLY A 42 -2.29 9.01 4.87
N GLY A 43 -1.35 8.35 5.53
CA GLY A 43 -1.59 7.15 6.33
C GLY A 43 -0.51 6.09 6.14
N VAL A 44 -0.77 4.91 6.71
CA VAL A 44 0.13 3.75 6.68
C VAL A 44 -0.67 2.49 6.38
N ILE A 45 -0.15 1.66 5.49
CA ILE A 45 -0.60 0.29 5.28
C ILE A 45 0.43 -0.63 5.93
N ASN A 46 0.07 -1.25 7.05
CA ASN A 46 0.93 -2.16 7.79
C ASN A 46 0.51 -3.61 7.53
N ILE A 47 1.40 -4.39 6.94
CA ILE A 47 1.15 -5.79 6.59
C ILE A 47 1.82 -6.68 7.64
N ILE A 48 0.98 -7.31 8.45
CA ILE A 48 1.43 -8.18 9.53
C ILE A 48 1.49 -9.63 9.01
N THR A 49 2.65 -10.23 9.11
CA THR A 49 2.88 -11.62 8.75
C THR A 49 2.67 -12.56 9.94
N LYS A 50 2.37 -13.82 9.66
CA LYS A 50 2.24 -14.87 10.67
C LYS A 50 3.56 -15.08 11.39
N GLU A 51 3.55 -15.03 12.72
CA GLU A 51 4.76 -15.22 13.53
C GLU A 51 4.87 -16.63 14.12
N ARG A 52 3.73 -17.31 14.32
CA ARG A 52 3.69 -18.62 14.98
C ARG A 52 3.77 -19.73 13.95
N ALA A 53 4.80 -20.55 14.06
CA ALA A 53 4.91 -21.79 13.30
C ALA A 53 4.31 -22.96 14.09
N LYS A 54 3.63 -23.85 13.38
CA LYS A 54 3.22 -25.17 13.90
C LYS A 54 4.47 -26.04 14.07
N LYS A 55 4.40 -27.09 14.91
CA LYS A 55 5.46 -28.10 15.03
C LYS A 55 5.89 -28.63 13.65
N PHE A 56 4.93 -28.90 12.79
CA PHE A 56 5.07 -29.08 11.36
C PHE A 56 3.80 -28.59 10.66
N GLY A 57 3.92 -27.90 9.55
CA GLY A 57 2.80 -27.47 8.73
C GLY A 57 3.22 -27.28 7.28
N LEU A 58 2.42 -27.77 6.36
CA LEU A 58 2.56 -27.54 4.93
C LEU A 58 1.21 -27.13 4.35
N ASN A 59 1.13 -25.89 3.89
CA ASN A 59 -0.03 -25.36 3.18
C ASN A 59 0.33 -25.15 1.71
N LEU A 60 -0.50 -25.67 0.82
CA LEU A 60 -0.38 -25.53 -0.63
C LEU A 60 -1.60 -24.81 -1.17
N ASN A 61 -1.39 -23.79 -1.98
CA ASN A 61 -2.45 -23.03 -2.62
C ASN A 61 -2.23 -23.00 -4.12
N SER A 62 -3.30 -23.21 -4.89
CA SER A 62 -3.29 -23.04 -6.34
C SER A 62 -4.58 -22.39 -6.78
N ARG A 63 -4.49 -21.41 -7.68
CA ARG A 63 -5.64 -20.71 -8.26
C ARG A 63 -5.42 -20.49 -9.74
N ILE A 64 -6.44 -20.80 -10.53
CA ILE A 64 -6.49 -20.53 -11.98
C ILE A 64 -7.61 -19.52 -12.28
N ALA A 65 -7.39 -18.66 -13.27
CA ALA A 65 -8.37 -17.70 -13.76
C ALA A 65 -8.20 -17.45 -15.26
N ARG A 66 -8.98 -16.49 -15.83
CA ARG A 66 -8.86 -16.11 -17.23
C ARG A 66 -7.44 -15.63 -17.57
N HIS A 67 -7.13 -15.56 -18.88
CA HIS A 67 -5.85 -15.13 -19.42
C HIS A 67 -4.69 -16.03 -18.95
N LYS A 68 -4.97 -17.32 -18.76
CA LYS A 68 -4.03 -18.31 -18.20
C LYS A 68 -3.37 -17.83 -16.89
N GLU A 69 -4.11 -17.03 -16.11
CA GLU A 69 -3.65 -16.67 -14.79
C GLU A 69 -3.53 -17.93 -13.93
N TRP A 70 -2.33 -18.17 -13.42
CA TRP A 70 -2.06 -19.26 -12.51
C TRP A 70 -1.26 -18.74 -11.33
N ARG A 71 -1.82 -18.83 -10.14
CA ARG A 71 -1.16 -18.44 -8.89
C ARG A 71 -0.97 -19.65 -7.99
N ASN A 72 0.27 -19.92 -7.63
CA ASN A 72 0.65 -21.03 -6.78
C ASN A 72 1.44 -20.51 -5.59
N GLY A 73 1.16 -21.06 -4.42
CA GLY A 73 1.86 -20.75 -3.19
C GLY A 73 2.06 -21.99 -2.33
N ALA A 74 3.19 -22.03 -1.63
CA ALA A 74 3.47 -23.03 -0.63
C ALA A 74 4.01 -22.34 0.63
N VAL A 75 3.53 -22.77 1.79
CA VAL A 75 4.01 -22.31 3.10
C VAL A 75 4.41 -23.53 3.90
N LEU A 76 5.71 -23.68 4.14
CA LEU A 76 6.29 -24.72 4.99
C LEU A 76 6.63 -24.13 6.36
N GLN A 77 6.16 -24.75 7.41
CA GLN A 77 6.39 -24.34 8.79
C GLN A 77 7.03 -25.49 9.57
N PHE A 78 7.98 -25.13 10.40
CA PHE A 78 8.62 -26.08 11.30
C PHE A 78 8.93 -25.39 12.63
N ALA A 79 8.64 -26.07 13.75
CA ALA A 79 9.02 -25.61 15.08
C ALA A 79 9.60 -26.78 15.90
N SER A 80 10.79 -26.59 16.44
CA SER A 80 11.47 -27.57 17.31
C SER A 80 12.24 -26.86 18.41
N GLY A 81 11.87 -27.13 19.66
CA GLY A 81 12.50 -26.53 20.81
C GLY A 81 12.44 -24.99 20.76
N LYS A 82 13.61 -24.35 20.66
CA LYS A 82 13.80 -22.89 20.63
C LYS A 82 13.76 -22.31 19.22
N PHE A 83 13.61 -23.12 18.19
CA PHE A 83 13.67 -22.70 16.79
C PHE A 83 12.31 -22.80 16.12
N THR A 84 11.97 -21.80 15.34
CA THR A 84 10.88 -21.85 14.37
C THR A 84 11.36 -21.38 13.02
N ASN A 85 10.81 -21.99 11.97
CA ASN A 85 11.11 -21.68 10.59
C ASN A 85 9.83 -21.55 9.80
N LEU A 86 9.79 -20.61 8.88
CA LEU A 86 8.67 -20.35 7.98
C LEU A 86 9.20 -20.00 6.59
N LEU A 87 9.09 -20.95 5.66
CA LEU A 87 9.43 -20.80 4.26
C LEU A 87 8.17 -20.56 3.45
N THR A 88 8.16 -19.48 2.66
CA THR A 88 7.06 -19.14 1.74
C THR A 88 7.58 -19.10 0.30
N LEU A 89 6.95 -19.86 -0.58
CA LEU A 89 7.26 -19.93 -2.00
C LEU A 89 6.03 -19.50 -2.79
N ASN A 90 6.21 -18.64 -3.80
CA ASN A 90 5.14 -18.24 -4.70
C ASN A 90 5.60 -18.22 -6.14
N ARG A 91 4.74 -18.66 -7.05
CA ARG A 91 4.88 -18.46 -8.48
C ARG A 91 3.54 -18.09 -9.09
N ASN A 92 3.48 -16.92 -9.73
CA ASN A 92 2.29 -16.39 -10.35
C ASN A 92 2.60 -16.07 -11.81
N THR A 93 1.72 -16.46 -12.72
CA THR A 93 1.83 -16.16 -14.14
C THR A 93 0.51 -15.66 -14.68
N ILE A 94 0.55 -14.78 -15.66
CA ILE A 94 -0.62 -14.32 -16.40
C ILE A 94 -0.18 -13.93 -17.82
N ASP A 95 -0.98 -14.26 -18.84
CA ASP A 95 -0.72 -13.85 -20.21
C ASP A 95 -1.17 -12.42 -20.51
N ASN A 96 -0.62 -11.82 -21.56
CA ASN A 96 -1.04 -10.49 -22.05
C ASN A 96 -2.50 -10.53 -22.53
N TYR A 97 -3.23 -9.45 -22.29
CA TYR A 97 -4.57 -9.28 -22.87
C TYR A 97 -4.91 -7.81 -23.10
N ASN A 98 -5.83 -7.57 -24.03
CA ASN A 98 -6.31 -6.23 -24.38
C ASN A 98 -7.63 -5.92 -23.69
N VAL A 99 -7.70 -4.78 -23.04
CA VAL A 99 -8.96 -4.19 -22.57
C VAL A 99 -9.55 -3.40 -23.72
N LYS A 100 -10.67 -3.87 -24.26
CA LYS A 100 -11.35 -3.27 -25.41
C LYS A 100 -12.40 -2.27 -24.95
N ASN A 101 -12.62 -1.24 -25.78
CA ASN A 101 -13.69 -0.25 -25.55
C ASN A 101 -15.06 -0.93 -25.57
N ALA A 102 -15.90 -0.70 -24.56
CA ALA A 102 -17.23 -1.28 -24.47
C ALA A 102 -18.15 -0.90 -25.66
N ASN A 103 -17.98 0.33 -26.15
CA ASN A 103 -18.82 0.88 -27.24
C ASN A 103 -18.24 0.57 -28.62
N GLN A 104 -16.94 0.26 -28.72
CA GLN A 104 -16.23 0.00 -29.99
C GLN A 104 -15.27 -1.20 -29.83
N PRO A 105 -15.78 -2.42 -29.53
CA PRO A 105 -14.93 -3.54 -29.12
C PRO A 105 -14.04 -4.11 -30.24
N ILE A 106 -14.36 -3.85 -31.47
CA ILE A 106 -13.63 -4.37 -32.63
C ILE A 106 -12.48 -3.46 -33.04
N THR A 107 -12.67 -2.14 -32.91
CA THR A 107 -11.78 -1.15 -33.54
C THR A 107 -10.88 -0.42 -32.53
N ARG A 108 -11.22 -0.43 -31.22
CA ARG A 108 -10.50 0.38 -30.23
C ARG A 108 -10.09 -0.43 -29.01
N VAL A 109 -8.78 -0.56 -28.83
CA VAL A 109 -8.16 -1.01 -27.58
C VAL A 109 -7.97 0.19 -26.66
N ILE A 110 -8.45 0.10 -25.41
CA ILE A 110 -8.27 1.14 -24.39
C ILE A 110 -6.89 1.02 -23.77
N SER A 111 -6.50 -0.20 -23.41
CA SER A 111 -5.21 -0.50 -22.78
C SER A 111 -4.81 -1.96 -23.03
N THR A 112 -3.52 -2.22 -23.04
CA THR A 112 -2.97 -3.57 -22.99
C THR A 112 -2.51 -3.86 -21.57
N ILE A 113 -3.04 -4.90 -20.97
CA ILE A 113 -2.52 -5.45 -19.73
C ILE A 113 -1.41 -6.42 -20.09
N TYR A 114 -0.19 -6.05 -19.75
CA TYR A 114 0.95 -6.93 -19.97
C TYR A 114 0.98 -7.97 -18.85
N GLY A 115 1.05 -9.21 -19.24
CA GLY A 115 1.19 -10.33 -18.33
C GLY A 115 2.57 -10.36 -17.70
N ASP A 116 2.68 -11.12 -16.64
CA ASP A 116 3.94 -11.28 -15.91
C ASP A 116 4.19 -12.73 -15.46
N ASP A 117 5.45 -13.03 -15.21
CA ASP A 117 5.90 -14.24 -14.50
C ASP A 117 6.63 -13.76 -13.23
N VAL A 118 6.04 -14.06 -12.09
CA VAL A 118 6.51 -13.66 -10.77
C VAL A 118 6.91 -14.88 -9.98
N THR A 119 8.11 -14.88 -9.44
CA THR A 119 8.57 -15.88 -8.48
C THR A 119 9.10 -15.19 -7.23
N SER A 120 8.69 -15.66 -6.05
CA SER A 120 9.24 -15.19 -4.78
C SER A 120 9.50 -16.33 -3.80
N VAL A 121 10.59 -16.16 -3.06
CA VAL A 121 11.00 -17.05 -1.95
C VAL A 121 11.23 -16.16 -0.74
N LYS A 122 10.59 -16.45 0.37
CA LYS A 122 10.79 -15.74 1.64
C LYS A 122 10.99 -16.74 2.76
N GLU A 123 12.02 -16.50 3.52
CA GLU A 123 12.42 -17.30 4.67
C GLU A 123 12.36 -16.43 5.93
N GLN A 124 11.78 -16.97 6.99
CA GLN A 124 11.83 -16.38 8.32
C GLN A 124 12.25 -17.42 9.34
N PHE A 125 13.24 -17.07 10.11
CA PHE A 125 13.85 -17.91 11.10
C PHE A 125 13.77 -17.22 12.46
N THR A 126 13.22 -17.88 13.48
CA THR A 126 13.12 -17.32 14.82
C THR A 126 13.81 -18.26 15.82
N PHE A 127 14.66 -17.67 16.66
CA PHE A 127 15.38 -18.35 17.73
C PHE A 127 15.08 -17.69 19.06
N THR A 128 14.63 -18.47 20.05
CA THR A 128 14.31 -18.03 21.39
C THR A 128 15.27 -18.68 22.39
N PRO A 129 16.52 -18.16 22.54
CA PRO A 129 17.53 -18.76 23.42
C PRO A 129 17.07 -18.86 24.86
N ILE A 130 16.41 -17.82 25.34
CA ILE A 130 15.76 -17.72 26.66
C ILE A 130 14.38 -17.10 26.50
N SER A 131 13.48 -17.31 27.44
CA SER A 131 12.09 -16.82 27.36
C SER A 131 11.94 -15.32 27.16
N LYS A 132 12.95 -14.55 27.55
CA LYS A 132 12.99 -13.07 27.48
C LYS A 132 13.64 -12.52 26.22
N LEU A 133 14.24 -13.36 25.36
CA LEU A 133 14.95 -12.90 24.15
C LEU A 133 14.47 -13.67 22.93
N ILE A 134 13.98 -12.93 21.94
CA ILE A 134 13.55 -13.46 20.64
C ILE A 134 14.44 -12.84 19.57
N LEU A 135 15.11 -13.68 18.81
CA LEU A 135 15.91 -13.28 17.65
C LEU A 135 15.19 -13.76 16.38
N THR A 136 14.95 -12.87 15.44
CA THR A 136 14.31 -13.17 14.16
C THR A 136 15.23 -12.76 13.02
N GLY A 137 15.54 -13.69 12.12
CA GLY A 137 16.22 -13.45 10.87
C GLY A 137 15.26 -13.65 9.70
N ARG A 138 15.38 -12.82 8.66
CA ARG A 138 14.58 -12.91 7.43
C ARG A 138 15.45 -12.76 6.22
N ALA A 139 15.10 -13.48 5.14
CA ALA A 139 15.69 -13.33 3.82
C ALA A 139 14.61 -13.50 2.76
N GLY A 140 14.70 -12.76 1.68
CA GLY A 140 13.76 -12.82 0.58
C GLY A 140 14.42 -12.59 -0.77
N TYR A 141 13.92 -13.28 -1.76
CA TYR A 141 14.23 -13.05 -3.16
C TYR A 141 12.93 -12.99 -3.96
N PHE A 142 12.84 -12.02 -4.84
CA PHE A 142 11.71 -11.83 -5.74
C PHE A 142 12.22 -11.52 -7.13
N ILE A 143 11.59 -12.10 -8.13
CA ILE A 143 11.78 -11.73 -9.53
C ILE A 143 10.43 -11.65 -10.24
N ARG A 144 10.21 -10.57 -10.97
CA ARG A 144 9.08 -10.37 -11.89
C ARG A 144 9.61 -10.07 -13.28
N GLN A 145 9.07 -10.73 -14.29
CA GLN A 145 9.40 -10.53 -15.69
C GLN A 145 8.16 -10.11 -16.46
N VAL A 146 8.27 -9.04 -17.25
CA VAL A 146 7.19 -8.51 -18.09
C VAL A 146 7.73 -8.28 -19.49
N GLU A 147 7.07 -8.81 -20.53
CA GLU A 147 7.45 -8.55 -21.90
C GLU A 147 6.49 -7.54 -22.54
N ARG A 148 6.90 -6.26 -22.56
CA ARG A 148 6.13 -5.17 -23.19
C ARG A 148 6.51 -4.99 -24.64
N THR A 149 7.78 -5.18 -24.94
CA THR A 149 8.33 -5.11 -26.31
C THR A 149 8.82 -6.50 -26.69
N PRO A 150 8.43 -7.04 -27.85
CA PRO A 150 8.89 -8.36 -28.28
C PRO A 150 10.42 -8.51 -28.21
N GLY A 151 10.86 -9.57 -27.59
CA GLY A 151 12.30 -9.86 -27.42
C GLY A 151 13.00 -9.09 -26.31
N THR A 152 12.29 -8.21 -25.57
CA THR A 152 12.82 -7.49 -24.42
C THR A 152 11.97 -7.77 -23.18
N LYS A 153 12.58 -8.35 -22.15
CA LYS A 153 11.93 -8.60 -20.87
C LYS A 153 12.36 -7.58 -19.82
N GLU A 154 11.42 -6.79 -19.33
CA GLU A 154 11.65 -6.00 -18.12
C GLU A 154 11.74 -6.96 -16.94
N ARG A 155 12.85 -6.91 -16.21
CA ARG A 155 13.11 -7.73 -15.02
C ARG A 155 13.18 -6.86 -13.79
N TYR A 156 12.31 -7.15 -12.83
CA TYR A 156 12.28 -6.53 -11.52
C TYR A 156 12.76 -7.56 -10.51
N ARG A 157 13.79 -7.24 -9.72
CA ARG A 157 14.38 -8.13 -8.73
C ARG A 157 14.44 -7.45 -7.39
N ASP A 158 14.17 -8.21 -6.35
CA ASP A 158 14.27 -7.78 -4.98
C ASP A 158 15.12 -8.76 -4.20
N PHE A 159 16.06 -8.22 -3.44
CA PHE A 159 16.81 -8.91 -2.41
C PHE A 159 16.51 -8.20 -1.10
N SER A 160 15.81 -8.85 -0.21
CA SER A 160 15.44 -8.28 1.08
C SER A 160 15.88 -9.19 2.21
N GLY A 161 16.18 -8.59 3.36
CA GLY A 161 16.56 -9.34 4.53
C GLY A 161 16.69 -8.48 5.76
N GLY A 162 16.88 -9.12 6.91
CA GLY A 162 17.07 -8.37 8.13
C GLY A 162 17.12 -9.26 9.36
N VAL A 163 17.53 -8.65 10.45
CA VAL A 163 17.58 -9.27 11.78
C VAL A 163 16.89 -8.37 12.78
N ARG A 164 16.15 -8.98 13.71
CA ARG A 164 15.47 -8.29 14.81
C ARG A 164 15.72 -9.02 16.10
N ALA A 165 16.11 -8.30 17.12
CA ALA A 165 16.23 -8.77 18.49
C ALA A 165 15.18 -8.08 19.35
N GLN A 166 14.36 -8.84 20.05
CA GLN A 166 13.37 -8.35 21.01
C GLN A 166 13.73 -8.91 22.38
N TRP A 167 14.05 -8.03 23.31
CA TRP A 167 14.52 -8.39 24.63
C TRP A 167 13.65 -7.76 25.71
N GLN A 168 13.06 -8.61 26.54
CA GLN A 168 12.41 -8.20 27.78
C GLN A 168 13.49 -8.02 28.84
N ILE A 169 13.98 -6.77 29.02
CA ILE A 169 15.06 -6.41 29.93
C ILE A 169 14.61 -6.59 31.39
N ALA A 170 13.39 -6.12 31.70
CA ALA A 170 12.74 -6.26 32.99
C ALA A 170 11.28 -6.68 32.80
N GLU A 171 10.51 -6.81 33.85
CA GLU A 171 9.12 -7.28 33.79
C GLU A 171 8.24 -6.42 32.87
N ASN A 172 8.44 -5.11 32.90
CA ASN A 172 7.67 -4.11 32.17
C ASN A 172 8.49 -3.34 31.10
N ASP A 173 9.72 -3.78 30.83
CA ASP A 173 10.65 -3.07 29.96
C ASP A 173 11.04 -3.94 28.77
N TYR A 174 10.84 -3.43 27.56
CA TYR A 174 11.15 -4.10 26.30
C TYR A 174 12.09 -3.26 25.44
N LEU A 175 13.18 -3.87 24.98
CA LEU A 175 14.09 -3.29 24.00
C LEU A 175 14.00 -4.08 22.70
N GLU A 176 13.85 -3.38 21.59
CA GLU A 176 13.93 -3.94 20.25
C GLU A 176 15.07 -3.27 19.48
N GLY A 177 15.93 -4.08 18.87
CA GLY A 177 16.90 -3.66 17.88
C GLY A 177 16.62 -4.36 16.57
N ALA A 178 16.62 -3.64 15.46
CA ALA A 178 16.39 -4.21 14.14
C ALA A 178 17.31 -3.60 13.09
N TYR A 179 17.76 -4.44 12.16
CA TYR A 179 18.41 -4.05 10.93
C TYR A 179 17.62 -4.65 9.76
N ALA A 180 17.38 -3.88 8.73
CA ALA A 180 16.78 -4.35 7.49
C ALA A 180 17.53 -3.83 6.28
N PHE A 181 17.66 -4.70 5.29
CA PHE A 181 18.23 -4.46 3.97
C PHE A 181 17.16 -4.73 2.93
N ASP A 182 17.02 -3.84 1.96
CA ASP A 182 16.14 -4.00 0.80
C ASP A 182 16.84 -3.45 -0.44
N GLN A 183 16.97 -4.26 -1.48
CA GLN A 183 17.51 -3.86 -2.79
C GLN A 183 16.49 -4.21 -3.86
N TYR A 184 16.01 -3.21 -4.58
CA TYR A 184 15.07 -3.37 -5.69
C TYR A 184 15.69 -2.86 -6.99
N ASP A 185 15.87 -3.77 -7.96
CA ASP A 185 16.49 -3.51 -9.25
C ASP A 185 15.48 -3.63 -10.40
N LYS A 186 15.58 -2.74 -11.40
CA LYS A 186 14.95 -2.90 -12.71
C LYS A 186 16.01 -2.98 -13.80
N SER A 187 15.88 -3.97 -14.69
CA SER A 187 16.71 -4.14 -15.86
C SER A 187 15.90 -4.55 -17.09
N ASP A 188 16.42 -4.25 -18.26
CA ASP A 188 15.87 -4.67 -19.55
C ASP A 188 16.76 -5.78 -20.13
N TYR A 189 16.21 -7.01 -20.15
CA TYR A 189 16.87 -8.18 -20.72
C TYR A 189 16.51 -8.33 -22.19
N GLN A 190 17.51 -8.25 -23.05
CA GLN A 190 17.40 -8.44 -24.48
C GLN A 190 17.65 -9.90 -24.86
N ALA A 191 16.62 -10.61 -25.34
CA ALA A 191 16.71 -12.04 -25.60
C ALA A 191 17.72 -12.41 -26.71
N MET A 192 17.86 -11.58 -27.75
CA MET A 192 18.79 -11.84 -28.86
C MET A 192 20.25 -11.73 -28.45
N THR A 193 20.62 -10.70 -27.73
CA THR A 193 22.00 -10.42 -27.31
C THR A 193 22.36 -11.03 -25.97
N ARG A 194 21.35 -11.50 -25.21
CA ARG A 194 21.45 -11.98 -23.82
C ARG A 194 22.00 -10.93 -22.84
N LEU A 195 21.92 -9.65 -23.21
CA LEU A 195 22.31 -8.55 -22.35
C LEU A 195 21.21 -8.23 -21.35
N ASP A 196 21.60 -7.97 -20.12
CA ASP A 196 20.72 -7.55 -19.01
C ASP A 196 21.18 -6.16 -18.54
N ILE A 197 20.52 -5.11 -19.02
CA ILE A 197 20.92 -3.72 -18.83
C ILE A 197 20.13 -3.14 -17.65
N ARG A 198 20.82 -2.90 -16.53
CA ARG A 198 20.22 -2.32 -15.34
C ARG A 198 20.03 -0.82 -15.52
N GLY A 199 18.78 -0.36 -15.47
CA GLY A 199 18.41 1.06 -15.54
C GLY A 199 18.05 1.68 -14.20
N TYR A 200 17.81 0.85 -13.17
CA TYR A 200 17.39 1.29 -11.85
C TYR A 200 17.88 0.33 -10.77
N SER A 201 18.31 0.89 -9.64
CA SER A 201 18.62 0.15 -8.41
C SER A 201 18.37 1.06 -7.21
N ASN A 202 17.55 0.64 -6.28
CA ASN A 202 17.38 1.31 -4.99
C ASN A 202 17.82 0.35 -3.88
N VAL A 203 18.77 0.78 -3.08
CA VAL A 203 19.32 0.00 -1.98
C VAL A 203 19.11 0.76 -0.69
N GLN A 204 18.40 0.16 0.25
CA GLN A 204 18.12 0.74 1.56
C GLN A 204 18.70 -0.13 2.67
N ASN A 205 19.40 0.52 3.59
CA ASN A 205 19.84 -0.06 4.85
C ASN A 205 19.20 0.72 5.99
N SER A 206 18.41 0.07 6.81
CA SER A 206 17.73 0.70 7.93
C SER A 206 18.10 0.05 9.25
N PHE A 207 18.31 0.90 10.25
CA PHE A 207 18.56 0.50 11.65
C PHE A 207 17.49 1.14 12.51
N ARG A 208 16.92 0.37 13.42
CA ARG A 208 15.94 0.83 14.39
C ARG A 208 16.28 0.35 15.77
N VAL A 209 16.11 1.23 16.75
CA VAL A 209 16.10 0.89 18.18
C VAL A 209 14.80 1.43 18.77
N LEU A 210 14.11 0.61 19.54
CA LEU A 210 12.86 0.96 20.21
C LEU A 210 12.87 0.45 21.65
N TYR A 211 12.62 1.34 22.60
CA TYR A 211 12.42 1.01 24.00
C TYR A 211 10.99 1.30 24.39
N ASN A 212 10.33 0.31 25.00
CA ASN A 212 8.98 0.40 25.52
C ASN A 212 9.00 0.10 27.02
N LYS A 213 8.36 0.95 27.81
CA LYS A 213 8.20 0.79 29.24
C LYS A 213 6.76 0.94 29.65
N MET A 214 6.20 -0.11 30.26
CA MET A 214 4.93 0.00 30.96
C MET A 214 5.15 0.60 32.34
N LEU A 215 4.41 1.68 32.60
CA LEU A 215 4.43 2.42 33.84
C LEU A 215 3.25 2.02 34.74
N VAL A 216 3.15 2.62 35.91
CA VAL A 216 2.03 2.41 36.84
C VAL A 216 0.73 2.87 36.18
N GLY A 217 -0.34 2.07 36.30
CA GLY A 217 -1.65 2.39 35.69
C GLY A 217 -1.81 1.96 34.24
N ASP A 218 -0.96 1.07 33.73
CA ASP A 218 -0.95 0.57 32.35
C ASP A 218 -0.59 1.66 31.31
N ASP A 219 0.06 2.73 31.73
CA ASP A 219 0.59 3.76 30.84
C ASP A 219 1.80 3.21 30.08
N LEU A 220 1.94 3.58 28.79
CA LEU A 220 3.04 3.12 27.95
C LEU A 220 3.90 4.28 27.48
N LEU A 221 5.19 4.23 27.80
CA LEU A 221 6.22 5.09 27.24
C LEU A 221 6.98 4.33 26.14
N SER A 222 7.03 4.89 24.94
CA SER A 222 7.80 4.37 23.81
C SER A 222 8.81 5.44 23.36
N ILE A 223 10.09 5.07 23.29
CA ILE A 223 11.17 5.94 22.80
C ILE A 223 11.93 5.15 21.72
N GLY A 224 12.18 5.78 20.59
CA GLY A 224 12.89 5.11 19.50
C GLY A 224 13.73 6.05 18.66
N ALA A 225 14.64 5.45 17.90
CA ALA A 225 15.45 6.12 16.89
C ALA A 225 15.60 5.21 15.67
N ASP A 226 15.57 5.82 14.49
CA ASP A 226 15.79 5.16 13.21
C ASP A 226 16.93 5.84 12.45
N PHE A 227 17.68 5.06 11.70
CA PHE A 227 18.63 5.53 10.70
C PHE A 227 18.34 4.81 9.38
N LEU A 228 18.35 5.54 8.28
CA LEU A 228 18.18 5.00 6.93
C LEU A 228 19.26 5.56 6.02
N HIS A 229 20.00 4.66 5.39
CA HIS A 229 20.87 4.94 4.27
C HIS A 229 20.17 4.52 2.98
N ASP A 230 19.86 5.47 2.11
CA ASP A 230 19.14 5.28 0.85
C ASP A 230 20.05 5.61 -0.34
N TYR A 231 20.42 4.57 -1.09
CA TYR A 231 21.19 4.66 -2.33
C TYR A 231 20.26 4.45 -3.52
N LEU A 232 20.26 5.38 -4.46
CA LEU A 232 19.48 5.32 -5.70
C LEU A 232 20.38 5.45 -6.91
N PHE A 233 20.43 4.41 -7.74
CA PHE A 233 20.90 4.47 -9.12
C PHE A 233 19.69 4.50 -10.05
N ASN A 234 19.64 5.48 -10.94
CA ASN A 234 18.61 5.56 -11.98
C ASN A 234 19.18 6.33 -13.16
N ASN A 235 19.19 5.72 -14.35
CA ASN A 235 19.68 6.33 -15.57
C ASN A 235 18.87 7.56 -16.04
N ARG A 236 17.72 7.81 -15.42
CA ARG A 236 16.86 8.97 -15.65
C ARG A 236 17.18 10.17 -14.76
N LEU A 237 18.11 10.03 -13.81
CA LEU A 237 18.55 11.09 -12.94
C LEU A 237 19.69 11.88 -13.57
N ASN A 238 19.72 13.17 -13.30
CA ASN A 238 20.92 13.98 -13.55
C ASN A 238 22.05 13.49 -12.64
N GLY A 239 23.11 12.92 -13.25
CA GLY A 239 24.25 12.31 -12.57
C GLY A 239 24.00 10.88 -12.07
N SER A 240 22.97 10.18 -12.53
CA SER A 240 22.63 8.75 -12.37
C SER A 240 22.53 8.22 -10.95
N THR A 241 23.40 8.61 -10.04
CA THR A 241 23.48 8.10 -8.66
C THR A 241 23.25 9.19 -7.64
N LYS A 242 22.41 8.91 -6.64
CA LYS A 242 22.15 9.79 -5.50
C LYS A 242 22.12 8.98 -4.21
N ILE A 243 22.50 9.63 -3.11
CA ILE A 243 22.52 9.06 -1.78
C ILE A 243 21.80 10.03 -0.84
N GLN A 244 21.00 9.49 0.06
CA GLN A 244 20.36 10.24 1.13
C GLN A 244 20.45 9.45 2.43
N ASP A 245 20.98 10.08 3.47
CA ASP A 245 20.90 9.57 4.83
C ASP A 245 19.76 10.27 5.57
N SER A 246 19.00 9.53 6.35
CA SER A 246 18.06 10.11 7.29
C SER A 246 18.27 9.56 8.70
N PHE A 247 18.11 10.44 9.66
CA PHE A 247 18.13 10.12 11.08
C PHE A 247 16.87 10.67 11.72
N ASP A 248 16.26 9.89 12.57
CA ASP A 248 15.10 10.33 13.33
C ASP A 248 15.07 9.77 14.75
N ALA A 249 14.43 10.51 15.64
CA ALA A 249 14.19 10.11 17.01
C ALA A 249 12.76 10.48 17.39
N PHE A 250 12.09 9.63 18.16
CA PHE A 250 10.72 9.87 18.60
C PHE A 250 10.45 9.38 20.01
N ALA A 251 9.47 10.02 20.65
CA ALA A 251 8.90 9.59 21.90
C ALA A 251 7.38 9.64 21.82
N GLN A 252 6.72 8.65 22.39
CA GLN A 252 5.27 8.58 22.57
C GLN A 252 4.94 8.20 24.00
N TYR A 253 3.96 8.88 24.56
CA TYR A 253 3.37 8.54 25.85
C TYR A 253 1.88 8.28 25.68
N ASP A 254 1.45 7.10 26.10
CA ASP A 254 0.06 6.65 26.12
C ASP A 254 -0.39 6.56 27.58
N MET A 255 -1.28 7.47 27.94
CA MET A 255 -1.73 7.68 29.30
C MET A 255 -3.19 7.25 29.46
N ASN A 256 -3.45 6.38 30.41
CA ASN A 256 -4.77 5.93 30.78
C ASN A 256 -5.29 6.71 32.00
N LEU A 257 -6.33 7.53 31.81
CA LEU A 257 -6.98 8.29 32.87
C LEU A 257 -8.27 7.60 33.30
N GLY A 258 -8.15 6.67 34.23
CA GLY A 258 -9.23 5.81 34.67
C GLY A 258 -9.68 4.84 33.58
N GLN A 259 -10.97 4.48 33.58
CA GLN A 259 -11.53 3.52 32.61
C GLN A 259 -12.10 4.18 31.34
N GLN A 260 -12.20 5.50 31.33
CA GLN A 260 -12.96 6.21 30.29
C GLN A 260 -12.08 6.97 29.31
N TRP A 261 -10.92 7.42 29.73
CA TRP A 261 -10.05 8.28 28.93
C TRP A 261 -8.70 7.63 28.66
N GLU A 262 -8.26 7.74 27.43
CA GLU A 262 -6.91 7.44 26.99
C GLU A 262 -6.40 8.64 26.20
N LEU A 263 -5.21 9.12 26.54
CA LEU A 263 -4.54 10.23 25.88
C LEU A 263 -3.21 9.75 25.32
N VAL A 264 -2.95 10.02 24.03
CA VAL A 264 -1.68 9.67 23.38
C VAL A 264 -1.04 10.94 22.86
N GLY A 265 0.13 11.27 23.39
CA GLY A 265 1.00 12.33 22.90
C GLY A 265 2.26 11.75 22.26
N ALA A 266 2.66 12.24 21.09
CA ALA A 266 3.90 11.84 20.46
C ALA A 266 4.60 13.03 19.82
N LEU A 267 5.95 12.95 19.82
CA LEU A 267 6.82 13.92 19.17
C LEU A 267 7.93 13.17 18.44
N ARG A 268 8.22 13.61 17.22
CA ARG A 268 9.30 13.06 16.41
C ARG A 268 10.13 14.18 15.80
N TYR A 269 11.42 13.97 15.74
CA TYR A 269 12.38 14.77 15.00
C TYR A 269 12.92 13.94 13.83
N ASP A 270 12.90 14.50 12.63
CA ASP A 270 13.47 13.91 11.42
C ASP A 270 14.54 14.83 10.84
N TYR A 271 15.64 14.25 10.36
CA TYR A 271 16.71 14.92 9.63
C TYR A 271 17.04 14.16 8.36
N PHE A 272 17.24 14.87 7.25
CA PHE A 272 17.64 14.36 5.94
C PHE A 272 18.91 15.06 5.46
N SER A 273 19.91 14.29 5.05
CA SER A 273 21.20 14.80 4.58
C SER A 273 21.10 15.54 3.25
N ASP A 274 20.26 15.08 2.33
CA ASP A 274 20.01 15.78 1.07
C ASP A 274 19.15 17.03 1.29
N GLY A 275 19.74 18.19 1.01
CA GLY A 275 19.12 19.50 1.30
C GLY A 275 19.14 19.92 2.77
N ARG A 276 19.76 19.15 3.67
CA ARG A 276 19.89 19.43 5.13
C ARG A 276 18.56 19.82 5.76
N THR A 277 17.53 19.05 5.47
CA THR A 277 16.17 19.32 5.91
C THR A 277 15.89 18.66 7.26
N SER A 278 15.30 19.39 8.20
CA SER A 278 14.85 18.82 9.46
C SER A 278 13.43 19.27 9.80
N ARG A 279 12.71 18.45 10.58
CA ARG A 279 11.34 18.75 11.01
C ARG A 279 11.00 18.07 12.32
N ILE A 280 10.18 18.76 13.12
CA ILE A 280 9.52 18.22 14.31
C ILE A 280 8.05 17.98 13.94
N THR A 281 7.52 16.79 14.22
CA THR A 281 6.16 16.38 13.94
C THR A 281 5.44 15.92 15.22
N PRO A 282 4.51 16.73 15.76
CA PRO A 282 3.70 16.37 16.91
C PRO A 282 2.47 15.55 16.50
N LYS A 283 1.98 14.73 17.44
CA LYS A 283 0.70 14.04 17.38
C LYS A 283 0.03 14.08 18.76
N LEU A 284 -1.28 14.31 18.75
CA LEU A 284 -2.12 14.22 19.93
C LEU A 284 -3.41 13.51 19.58
N SER A 285 -3.79 12.53 20.36
CA SER A 285 -5.07 11.85 20.20
C SER A 285 -5.68 11.47 21.54
N THR A 286 -6.99 11.39 21.59
CA THR A 286 -7.72 10.96 22.78
C THR A 286 -8.84 10.01 22.40
N ARG A 287 -9.08 9.04 23.28
CA ARG A 287 -10.27 8.20 23.26
C ARG A 287 -11.07 8.46 24.53
N TYR A 288 -12.36 8.72 24.34
CA TYR A 288 -13.33 8.82 25.42
C TYR A 288 -14.35 7.69 25.30
N SER A 289 -14.48 6.89 26.34
CA SER A 289 -15.37 5.73 26.44
C SER A 289 -16.43 5.96 27.52
N PRO A 290 -17.49 6.77 27.24
CA PRO A 290 -18.54 7.08 28.24
C PRO A 290 -19.32 5.85 28.67
N ARG A 291 -19.36 4.82 27.82
CA ARG A 291 -19.98 3.53 28.06
C ARG A 291 -19.11 2.44 27.43
N ARG A 292 -19.23 1.20 27.93
CA ARG A 292 -18.47 0.03 27.42
C ARG A 292 -18.68 -0.25 25.92
N ASN A 293 -19.76 0.23 25.36
CA ASN A 293 -20.14 0.00 23.96
C ASN A 293 -20.03 1.24 23.08
N LEU A 294 -19.52 2.36 23.59
CA LEU A 294 -19.35 3.61 22.82
C LEU A 294 -17.94 4.17 23.03
N ASN A 295 -17.21 4.32 21.95
CA ASN A 295 -15.90 4.96 21.92
C ASN A 295 -15.96 6.18 21.00
N ILE A 296 -15.50 7.31 21.49
CA ILE A 296 -15.33 8.56 20.73
C ILE A 296 -13.84 8.85 20.68
N ARG A 297 -13.29 9.10 19.50
CA ARG A 297 -11.87 9.42 19.31
C ARG A 297 -11.73 10.76 18.63
N LEU A 298 -10.78 11.55 19.10
CA LEU A 298 -10.34 12.80 18.48
C LEU A 298 -8.85 12.67 18.23
N GLY A 299 -8.38 13.13 17.09
CA GLY A 299 -6.97 13.09 16.75
C GLY A 299 -6.54 14.31 15.96
N TYR A 300 -5.36 14.79 16.30
CA TYR A 300 -4.55 15.70 15.51
C TYR A 300 -3.19 15.08 15.26
N GLY A 301 -2.71 15.14 14.03
CA GLY A 301 -1.37 14.73 13.66
C GLY A 301 -0.78 15.64 12.60
N MET A 302 0.46 16.02 12.79
CA MET A 302 1.27 16.65 11.77
C MET A 302 2.00 15.58 10.97
N GLY A 303 1.98 15.67 9.66
CA GLY A 303 2.75 14.83 8.75
C GLY A 303 3.83 15.64 8.06
N PHE A 304 4.86 14.94 7.61
CA PHE A 304 5.99 15.52 6.92
C PHE A 304 6.44 14.57 5.80
N ARG A 305 6.78 15.10 4.63
CA ARG A 305 7.39 14.34 3.53
C ARG A 305 8.56 15.13 2.93
N SER A 306 9.76 14.58 3.01
CA SER A 306 10.89 15.11 2.27
C SER A 306 10.71 14.84 0.78
N PRO A 307 11.12 15.76 -0.12
CA PRO A 307 11.16 15.47 -1.54
C PRO A 307 12.01 14.24 -1.81
N THR A 308 11.55 13.36 -2.69
CA THR A 308 12.32 12.18 -3.10
C THR A 308 13.50 12.57 -3.99
N LEU A 309 14.52 11.72 -4.03
CA LEU A 309 15.66 11.92 -4.94
C LEU A 309 15.23 12.01 -6.40
N LYS A 310 14.15 11.33 -6.78
CA LYS A 310 13.55 11.40 -8.11
C LYS A 310 12.95 12.77 -8.38
N GLU A 311 12.10 13.28 -7.50
CA GLU A 311 11.47 14.60 -7.64
C GLU A 311 12.49 15.75 -7.73
N LYS A 312 13.65 15.58 -7.10
CA LYS A 312 14.74 16.57 -7.13
C LYS A 312 15.63 16.48 -8.37
N TYR A 313 15.87 15.26 -8.89
CA TYR A 313 16.96 15.02 -9.83
C TYR A 313 16.58 14.35 -11.15
N TYR A 314 15.29 14.08 -11.42
CA TYR A 314 14.84 13.57 -12.72
C TYR A 314 15.24 14.51 -13.85
N ASN A 315 15.70 13.93 -14.96
CA ASN A 315 15.92 14.61 -16.24
C ASN A 315 15.87 13.56 -17.35
N PHE A 316 14.70 13.31 -17.90
CA PHE A 316 14.55 12.29 -18.95
C PHE A 316 13.35 12.57 -19.86
N ASP A 317 13.48 12.06 -21.09
CA ASP A 317 12.39 12.06 -22.07
C ASP A 317 11.33 11.00 -21.70
N MET A 318 10.10 11.42 -21.44
CA MET A 318 8.95 10.58 -21.20
C MET A 318 8.26 10.22 -22.53
N SER A 319 8.84 9.30 -23.26
CA SER A 319 8.28 8.71 -24.49
C SER A 319 7.95 9.72 -25.60
N GLY A 320 8.75 10.78 -25.74
CA GLY A 320 8.56 11.80 -26.76
C GLY A 320 7.39 12.76 -26.49
N ILE A 321 6.87 12.79 -25.25
CA ILE A 321 5.77 13.69 -24.87
C ILE A 321 6.33 14.90 -24.11
N TRP A 322 7.11 14.65 -23.06
CA TRP A 322 7.69 15.68 -22.19
C TRP A 322 9.09 15.30 -21.72
N ILE A 323 9.89 16.32 -21.40
CA ILE A 323 11.10 16.14 -20.57
C ILE A 323 10.68 16.29 -19.10
N VAL A 324 10.68 15.22 -18.33
CA VAL A 324 10.43 15.30 -16.89
C VAL A 324 11.65 15.93 -16.23
N GLU A 325 11.43 17.04 -15.51
CA GLU A 325 12.47 17.85 -14.92
C GLU A 325 12.32 17.89 -13.39
N GLY A 326 13.32 17.36 -12.68
CA GLY A 326 13.42 17.44 -11.24
C GLY A 326 13.76 18.85 -10.78
N ASN A 327 13.44 19.15 -9.53
CA ASN A 327 13.68 20.47 -8.93
C ASN A 327 14.40 20.33 -7.58
N PRO A 328 15.72 20.60 -7.51
CA PRO A 328 16.49 20.54 -6.26
C PRO A 328 16.02 21.53 -5.19
N SER A 329 15.28 22.58 -5.56
CA SER A 329 14.79 23.62 -4.65
C SER A 329 13.44 23.29 -4.02
N LEU A 330 12.92 22.08 -4.22
CA LEU A 330 11.66 21.63 -3.62
C LEU A 330 11.71 21.70 -2.09
N LYS A 331 10.67 22.29 -1.53
CA LYS A 331 10.41 22.30 -0.09
C LYS A 331 9.72 21.00 0.33
N PRO A 332 9.94 20.54 1.55
CA PRO A 332 9.15 19.43 2.09
C PRO A 332 7.68 19.75 2.21
N GLU A 333 6.83 18.75 1.99
CA GLU A 333 5.41 18.84 2.30
C GLU A 333 5.18 18.78 3.81
N VAL A 334 4.22 19.56 4.27
CA VAL A 334 3.74 19.52 5.65
C VAL A 334 2.24 19.32 5.63
N SER A 335 1.76 18.34 6.37
CA SER A 335 0.33 18.07 6.48
C SER A 335 -0.19 18.25 7.90
N HIS A 336 -1.42 18.75 8.01
CA HIS A 336 -2.17 18.85 9.26
C HIS A 336 -3.45 18.03 9.10
N ASN A 337 -3.56 16.97 9.88
CA ASN A 337 -4.71 16.07 9.86
C ASN A 337 -5.49 16.19 11.17
N PHE A 338 -6.79 16.46 11.03
CA PHE A 338 -7.76 16.44 12.12
C PHE A 338 -8.76 15.35 11.85
N ASN A 339 -9.06 14.53 12.85
CA ASN A 339 -10.07 13.48 12.72
C ASN A 339 -10.91 13.35 13.98
N ILE A 340 -12.16 12.96 13.78
CA ILE A 340 -13.10 12.58 14.82
C ILE A 340 -13.78 11.29 14.41
N SER A 341 -13.93 10.36 15.32
CA SER A 341 -14.71 9.14 15.06
C SER A 341 -15.52 8.71 16.27
N ALA A 342 -16.63 8.06 16.01
CA ALA A 342 -17.44 7.41 17.02
C ALA A 342 -17.72 5.97 16.60
N GLU A 343 -17.55 5.04 17.53
CA GLU A 343 -17.78 3.62 17.34
C GLU A 343 -18.77 3.12 18.39
N TYR A 344 -19.86 2.54 17.94
CA TYR A 344 -20.86 1.92 18.79
C TYR A 344 -20.96 0.42 18.50
N THR A 345 -20.75 -0.40 19.52
CA THR A 345 -20.80 -1.86 19.41
C THR A 345 -21.88 -2.43 20.31
N ARG A 346 -22.85 -3.09 19.71
CA ARG A 346 -23.88 -3.87 20.41
C ARG A 346 -24.20 -5.11 19.61
N ASN A 347 -23.72 -6.25 20.07
CA ASN A 347 -23.92 -7.53 19.38
C ASN A 347 -25.36 -7.72 18.89
N PRO A 348 -25.63 -8.03 17.61
CA PRO A 348 -24.65 -8.38 16.55
C PRO A 348 -24.10 -7.19 15.74
N TYR A 349 -24.37 -5.93 16.11
CA TYR A 349 -24.10 -4.73 15.34
C TYR A 349 -22.84 -4.02 15.82
N ASN A 350 -22.07 -3.48 14.87
CA ASN A 350 -21.03 -2.47 15.08
C ASN A 350 -21.24 -1.34 14.06
N LEU A 351 -21.28 -0.12 14.55
CA LEU A 351 -21.43 1.10 13.74
C LEU A 351 -20.24 1.99 14.00
N THR A 352 -19.59 2.45 12.95
CA THR A 352 -18.48 3.40 13.02
C THR A 352 -18.77 4.57 12.09
N VAL A 353 -18.62 5.79 12.58
CA VAL A 353 -18.63 7.02 11.78
C VAL A 353 -17.33 7.77 12.01
N CYS A 354 -16.80 8.38 10.97
CA CYS A 354 -15.57 9.16 11.02
C CYS A 354 -15.71 10.38 10.13
N ALA A 355 -15.15 11.51 10.55
CA ALA A 355 -14.93 12.66 9.70
C ALA A 355 -13.48 13.11 9.85
N TYR A 356 -12.90 13.62 8.76
CA TYR A 356 -11.53 14.10 8.76
C TYR A 356 -11.37 15.33 7.89
N TYR A 357 -10.39 16.15 8.26
CA TYR A 357 -9.89 17.26 7.47
C TYR A 357 -8.37 17.15 7.39
N ASN A 358 -7.86 17.14 6.17
CA ASN A 358 -6.42 17.11 5.91
C ASN A 358 -6.04 18.32 5.06
N ARG A 359 -5.04 19.09 5.52
CA ARG A 359 -4.43 20.18 4.77
C ARG A 359 -2.96 19.86 4.53
N VAL A 360 -2.50 20.01 3.29
CA VAL A 360 -1.10 19.82 2.91
C VAL A 360 -0.57 21.13 2.34
N ASP A 361 0.40 21.70 3.01
CA ASP A 361 1.15 22.86 2.55
C ASP A 361 2.39 22.42 1.78
N ASP A 362 2.81 23.21 0.79
CA ASP A 362 3.94 22.91 -0.11
C ASP A 362 3.85 21.53 -0.80
N LYS A 363 2.63 21.07 -1.15
CA LYS A 363 2.44 19.78 -1.81
C LYS A 363 3.27 19.67 -3.07
N ILE A 364 4.09 18.61 -3.18
CA ILE A 364 4.92 18.36 -4.36
C ILE A 364 4.06 17.69 -5.44
N ALA A 365 4.09 18.24 -6.64
CA ALA A 365 3.38 17.72 -7.80
C ALA A 365 4.07 18.14 -9.11
N ALA A 366 3.69 17.49 -10.21
CA ALA A 366 4.08 17.96 -11.53
C ALA A 366 3.40 19.32 -11.81
N GLY A 367 4.17 20.28 -12.28
CA GLY A 367 3.70 21.59 -12.70
C GLY A 367 3.06 21.59 -14.09
N ALA A 368 2.74 22.78 -14.60
CA ALA A 368 2.31 22.92 -15.99
C ALA A 368 3.51 22.70 -16.93
N PRO A 369 3.37 21.94 -18.01
CA PRO A 369 4.40 21.84 -19.02
C PRO A 369 4.72 23.21 -19.66
N TYR A 370 5.99 23.47 -19.94
CA TYR A 370 6.46 24.71 -20.54
C TYR A 370 7.63 24.46 -21.50
N PHE A 371 7.80 25.34 -22.48
CA PHE A 371 8.98 25.35 -23.33
C PHE A 371 10.03 26.29 -22.75
N ALA A 372 11.22 25.78 -22.43
CA ALA A 372 12.29 26.59 -21.86
C ALA A 372 12.89 27.55 -22.91
N THR A 373 12.94 27.11 -24.18
CA THR A 373 13.34 27.92 -25.33
C THR A 373 12.38 27.68 -26.49
N PRO A 374 12.23 28.66 -27.43
CA PRO A 374 11.40 28.48 -28.63
C PRO A 374 11.87 27.34 -29.56
N SER A 375 13.10 26.90 -29.40
CA SER A 375 13.71 25.80 -30.19
C SER A 375 13.56 24.41 -29.55
N ASP A 376 13.02 24.31 -28.33
CA ASP A 376 12.81 23.02 -27.68
C ASP A 376 11.80 22.18 -28.46
N ARG A 377 12.14 20.93 -28.71
CA ARG A 377 11.27 19.97 -29.42
C ARG A 377 10.15 19.45 -28.54
N LEU A 378 10.37 19.34 -27.24
CA LEU A 378 9.42 18.84 -26.25
C LEU A 378 9.26 19.83 -25.10
N PRO A 379 8.05 20.01 -24.58
CA PRO A 379 7.87 20.80 -23.37
C PRO A 379 8.47 20.08 -22.15
N ARG A 380 8.88 20.86 -21.16
CA ARG A 380 9.39 20.40 -19.87
C ARG A 380 8.27 20.31 -18.86
N LEU A 381 8.23 19.20 -18.12
CA LEU A 381 7.30 18.94 -17.02
C LEU A 381 8.06 19.05 -15.69
N PRO A 382 8.04 20.22 -15.00
CA PRO A 382 8.80 20.41 -13.77
C PRO A 382 8.07 19.84 -12.57
N TYR A 383 8.82 19.41 -11.55
CA TYR A 383 8.27 19.25 -10.20
C TYR A 383 8.24 20.60 -9.46
N ILE A 384 7.12 20.91 -8.81
CA ILE A 384 6.89 22.17 -8.08
C ILE A 384 6.22 21.93 -6.73
N ASN A 385 6.33 22.91 -5.83
CA ASN A 385 5.50 22.96 -4.64
C ASN A 385 4.22 23.74 -4.95
N LEU A 386 3.07 23.13 -4.70
CA LEU A 386 1.76 23.77 -4.78
C LEU A 386 1.45 24.51 -3.47
N ALA A 387 0.79 25.65 -3.56
CA ALA A 387 0.54 26.56 -2.43
C ALA A 387 -0.37 25.98 -1.33
N GLY A 388 -1.03 24.88 -1.57
CA GLY A 388 -1.86 24.18 -0.58
C GLY A 388 -2.85 23.25 -1.25
N TYR A 389 -3.15 22.16 -0.56
CA TYR A 389 -4.15 21.18 -0.92
C TYR A 389 -4.95 20.85 0.33
N SER A 390 -6.24 20.68 0.22
CA SER A 390 -7.02 20.16 1.34
C SER A 390 -8.03 19.10 0.90
N ALA A 391 -8.30 18.18 1.81
CA ALA A 391 -9.32 17.15 1.67
C ALA A 391 -10.19 17.10 2.92
N LEU A 392 -11.50 17.17 2.73
CA LEU A 392 -12.52 16.93 3.74
C LEU A 392 -13.22 15.62 3.40
N GLY A 393 -13.38 14.74 4.38
CA GLY A 393 -14.10 13.49 4.16
C GLY A 393 -14.92 13.05 5.35
N ALA A 394 -15.90 12.20 5.06
CA ALA A 394 -16.71 11.51 6.04
C ALA A 394 -16.89 10.05 5.63
N GLU A 395 -16.85 9.16 6.60
CA GLU A 395 -17.03 7.73 6.40
C GLU A 395 -18.03 7.17 7.40
N ALA A 396 -18.83 6.24 6.96
CA ALA A 396 -19.74 5.49 7.82
C ALA A 396 -19.64 4.00 7.47
N THR A 397 -19.46 3.16 8.48
CA THR A 397 -19.45 1.70 8.33
C THR A 397 -20.44 1.08 9.27
N ALA A 398 -21.33 0.27 8.74
CA ALA A 398 -22.22 -0.59 9.50
C ALA A 398 -21.88 -2.05 9.22
N GLN A 399 -21.71 -2.83 10.27
CA GLN A 399 -21.50 -4.28 10.15
C GLN A 399 -22.35 -5.03 11.15
N ALA A 400 -22.78 -6.23 10.76
CA ALA A 400 -23.50 -7.14 11.63
C ALA A 400 -23.04 -8.58 11.38
N ARG A 401 -23.02 -9.38 12.45
CA ARG A 401 -22.73 -10.82 12.37
C ARG A 401 -23.77 -11.59 13.20
N TRP A 402 -24.59 -12.36 12.51
CA TRP A 402 -25.68 -13.11 13.13
C TRP A 402 -25.26 -14.55 13.44
N LYS A 403 -25.92 -15.15 14.43
CA LYS A 403 -25.65 -16.54 14.86
C LYS A 403 -25.98 -17.59 13.79
N CYS A 404 -26.78 -17.25 12.77
CA CYS A 404 -27.11 -18.15 11.65
C CYS A 404 -25.92 -18.32 10.66
N GLY A 405 -24.81 -17.59 10.87
CA GLY A 405 -23.63 -17.59 10.00
C GLY A 405 -23.60 -16.47 8.97
N LEU A 406 -24.65 -15.64 8.88
CA LEU A 406 -24.68 -14.48 8.01
C LEU A 406 -23.87 -13.34 8.61
N SER A 407 -23.02 -12.69 7.81
CA SER A 407 -22.42 -11.41 8.14
C SER A 407 -22.63 -10.41 7.00
N ALA A 408 -22.72 -9.14 7.34
CA ALA A 408 -22.84 -8.05 6.38
C ALA A 408 -22.06 -6.84 6.85
N ARG A 409 -21.38 -6.16 5.89
CA ARG A 409 -20.71 -4.88 6.08
C ARG A 409 -21.05 -3.96 4.93
N ILE A 410 -21.44 -2.74 5.25
CA ILE A 410 -21.64 -1.67 4.28
C ILE A 410 -20.78 -0.50 4.75
N SER A 411 -19.94 0.03 3.87
CA SER A 411 -19.13 1.21 4.13
C SER A 411 -19.42 2.25 3.06
N TYR A 412 -19.70 3.47 3.50
CA TYR A 412 -19.85 4.64 2.65
C TYR A 412 -18.72 5.61 2.93
N ALA A 413 -18.11 6.18 1.90
CA ALA A 413 -17.13 7.23 2.01
C ALA A 413 -17.49 8.41 1.10
N PHE A 414 -17.39 9.60 1.66
CA PHE A 414 -17.45 10.87 0.96
C PHE A 414 -16.10 11.55 1.06
N THR A 415 -15.58 12.07 -0.06
CA THR A 415 -14.32 12.83 -0.12
C THR A 415 -14.53 14.07 -0.98
N HIS A 416 -14.21 15.22 -0.44
CA HIS A 416 -14.17 16.49 -1.16
C HIS A 416 -12.75 17.05 -1.11
N GLU A 417 -12.15 17.23 -2.28
CA GLU A 417 -10.81 17.76 -2.44
C GLU A 417 -10.87 19.19 -2.95
N GLN A 418 -10.06 20.04 -2.37
CA GLN A 418 -9.86 21.40 -2.82
C GLN A 418 -8.44 21.53 -3.35
N LEU A 419 -8.32 21.70 -4.65
CA LEU A 419 -7.05 21.90 -5.33
C LEU A 419 -6.55 23.33 -5.16
N PRO A 420 -5.22 23.52 -5.07
CA PRO A 420 -4.66 24.86 -4.99
C PRO A 420 -4.94 25.63 -6.28
N LYS A 421 -5.17 26.92 -6.12
CA LYS A 421 -5.23 27.88 -7.22
C LYS A 421 -3.89 28.60 -7.31
N ASN A 422 -3.47 29.00 -8.51
CA ASN A 422 -2.34 29.91 -8.66
C ASN A 422 -2.69 31.30 -8.11
N LYS A 423 -1.68 32.19 -8.02
CA LYS A 423 -1.89 33.57 -7.52
C LYS A 423 -2.91 34.36 -8.34
N GLN A 424 -3.20 33.97 -9.60
CA GLN A 424 -4.22 34.57 -10.46
C GLN A 424 -5.58 33.87 -10.35
N GLY A 425 -5.77 32.92 -9.43
CA GLY A 425 -7.04 32.24 -9.21
C GLY A 425 -7.35 31.11 -10.19
N ALA A 426 -6.49 30.81 -11.16
CA ALA A 426 -6.60 29.65 -12.02
C ALA A 426 -6.12 28.38 -11.27
N GLN A 427 -6.80 27.26 -11.48
CA GLN A 427 -6.30 25.99 -10.94
C GLN A 427 -4.93 25.70 -11.54
N VAL A 428 -3.95 25.50 -10.67
CA VAL A 428 -2.65 25.02 -11.10
C VAL A 428 -2.87 23.60 -11.57
N ASN A 429 -2.58 23.42 -12.82
CA ASN A 429 -2.84 22.29 -13.60
C ASN A 429 -2.17 21.02 -13.04
N ASN A 430 -2.50 19.91 -13.40
CA ASN A 430 -3.47 19.31 -14.20
C ASN A 430 -3.26 17.86 -14.48
N GLN A 431 -2.27 17.20 -13.96
CA GLN A 431 -2.21 15.74 -13.91
C GLN A 431 -2.77 15.21 -12.59
N TYR A 432 -3.39 16.10 -11.83
CA TYR A 432 -4.10 15.71 -10.64
C TYR A 432 -5.41 15.03 -11.02
N ILE A 433 -5.55 13.78 -10.62
CA ILE A 433 -6.74 12.99 -10.82
C ILE A 433 -7.61 13.13 -9.57
N PRO A 434 -8.75 13.84 -9.65
CA PRO A 434 -9.60 14.00 -8.49
C PRO A 434 -10.19 12.67 -8.05
N ALA A 435 -10.33 12.50 -6.73
CA ALA A 435 -11.03 11.36 -6.17
C ALA A 435 -12.51 11.36 -6.56
N ARG A 436 -13.09 10.19 -6.77
CA ARG A 436 -14.54 10.06 -6.90
C ARG A 436 -15.18 10.38 -5.56
N LYS A 437 -16.10 11.38 -5.54
CA LYS A 437 -16.64 11.95 -4.31
C LYS A 437 -17.34 10.94 -3.42
N HIS A 438 -18.03 9.97 -4.02
CA HIS A 438 -18.80 8.97 -3.29
C HIS A 438 -18.34 7.57 -3.63
N SER A 439 -18.11 6.78 -2.61
CA SER A 439 -17.77 5.37 -2.71
C SER A 439 -18.60 4.55 -1.73
N ILE A 440 -19.20 3.46 -2.20
CA ILE A 440 -19.87 2.49 -1.37
C ILE A 440 -19.18 1.14 -1.55
N VAL A 441 -18.88 0.47 -0.45
CA VAL A 441 -18.36 -0.89 -0.43
C VAL A 441 -19.32 -1.78 0.35
N VAL A 442 -19.72 -2.89 -0.24
CA VAL A 442 -20.60 -3.88 0.35
C VAL A 442 -19.83 -5.19 0.44
N HIS A 443 -19.91 -5.83 1.59
CA HIS A 443 -19.47 -7.20 1.79
C HIS A 443 -20.54 -7.95 2.54
N THR A 444 -20.97 -9.10 2.03
CA THR A 444 -21.86 -10.00 2.76
C THR A 444 -21.39 -11.42 2.53
N ASP A 445 -21.40 -12.20 3.61
CA ASP A 445 -21.09 -13.63 3.55
C ASP A 445 -22.01 -14.43 4.45
N TRP A 446 -22.28 -15.64 4.01
CA TRP A 446 -22.87 -16.68 4.83
C TRP A 446 -21.86 -17.80 4.98
N ASP A 447 -21.38 -18.00 6.20
CA ASP A 447 -20.37 -19.00 6.55
C ASP A 447 -20.93 -19.94 7.61
N LYS A 448 -21.06 -21.23 7.25
CA LYS A 448 -21.61 -22.24 8.14
C LYS A 448 -20.99 -23.61 7.92
N ASN A 449 -20.74 -24.31 9.02
CA ASN A 449 -20.44 -25.75 8.97
C ASN A 449 -21.76 -26.52 8.83
N LEU A 450 -21.97 -27.16 7.70
CA LEU A 450 -23.15 -27.98 7.41
C LEU A 450 -23.13 -29.29 8.21
N ASN A 451 -21.91 -29.84 8.37
CA ASN A 451 -21.65 -31.00 9.22
C ASN A 451 -20.16 -31.03 9.65
N LYS A 452 -19.70 -32.09 10.32
CA LYS A 452 -18.33 -32.24 10.80
C LYS A 452 -17.26 -32.27 9.67
N ASN A 453 -17.68 -32.62 8.44
CA ASN A 453 -16.79 -32.82 7.31
C ASN A 453 -16.91 -31.71 6.25
N LEU A 454 -17.96 -30.91 6.27
CA LEU A 454 -18.26 -29.93 5.24
C LEU A 454 -18.69 -28.59 5.83
N GLY A 455 -17.94 -27.55 5.54
CA GLY A 455 -18.32 -26.16 5.73
C GLY A 455 -18.54 -25.48 4.39
N LEU A 456 -19.47 -24.52 4.32
CA LEU A 456 -19.77 -23.74 3.14
C LEU A 456 -19.70 -22.26 3.47
N CYS A 457 -19.03 -21.49 2.62
CA CYS A 457 -19.01 -20.03 2.67
C CYS A 457 -19.46 -19.48 1.30
N ILE A 458 -20.48 -18.64 1.31
CA ILE A 458 -20.97 -17.95 0.10
C ILE A 458 -20.80 -16.46 0.37
N ALA A 459 -20.09 -15.73 -0.51
CA ALA A 459 -19.84 -14.32 -0.31
C ALA A 459 -20.13 -13.49 -1.55
N LEU A 460 -20.57 -12.26 -1.32
CA LEU A 460 -20.79 -11.23 -2.32
C LEU A 460 -20.07 -9.95 -1.87
N ASP A 461 -19.15 -9.49 -2.72
CA ASP A 461 -18.41 -8.24 -2.55
C ASP A 461 -18.86 -7.25 -3.64
N GLY A 462 -19.12 -6.00 -3.26
CA GLY A 462 -19.55 -4.96 -4.19
C GLY A 462 -18.83 -3.65 -3.95
N ARG A 463 -18.54 -2.93 -5.04
CA ARG A 463 -17.98 -1.58 -5.01
C ARG A 463 -18.73 -0.71 -5.99
N ILE A 464 -19.24 0.43 -5.52
CA ILE A 464 -19.98 1.43 -6.29
C ILE A 464 -19.24 2.76 -6.16
N LEU A 465 -18.94 3.41 -7.28
CA LEU A 465 -18.21 4.67 -7.31
C LEU A 465 -18.97 5.70 -8.14
N SER A 466 -19.05 6.93 -7.62
CA SER A 466 -19.72 8.04 -8.30
C SER A 466 -18.99 8.44 -9.59
N ALA A 467 -19.64 9.25 -10.41
CA ALA A 467 -18.99 9.96 -11.50
C ALA A 467 -17.91 10.91 -10.99
N VAL A 468 -17.01 11.31 -11.88
CA VAL A 468 -15.98 12.32 -11.62
C VAL A 468 -15.78 13.20 -12.86
N ASP A 469 -15.69 14.50 -12.65
CA ASP A 469 -15.32 15.48 -13.67
C ASP A 469 -13.83 15.80 -13.52
N ASN A 470 -13.12 15.79 -14.65
CA ASN A 470 -11.70 16.10 -14.73
C ASN A 470 -11.45 17.15 -15.80
N LYS A 471 -10.28 17.79 -15.76
CA LYS A 471 -9.76 18.63 -16.84
C LYS A 471 -8.54 17.96 -17.44
N GLU A 472 -8.55 17.79 -18.75
CA GLU A 472 -7.47 17.15 -19.49
C GLU A 472 -6.99 18.06 -20.62
N TYR A 473 -5.73 17.90 -21.04
CA TYR A 473 -5.25 18.61 -22.21
C TYR A 473 -6.01 18.14 -23.47
N VAL A 474 -6.41 19.11 -24.32
CA VAL A 474 -6.96 18.81 -25.64
C VAL A 474 -5.95 18.03 -26.47
N ASP A 475 -4.68 18.35 -26.32
CA ASP A 475 -3.56 17.68 -26.98
C ASP A 475 -2.37 17.62 -26.02
N TYR A 476 -1.88 16.43 -25.73
CA TYR A 476 -0.73 16.25 -24.82
C TYR A 476 0.61 16.65 -25.47
N TYR A 477 0.66 16.71 -26.81
CA TYR A 477 1.83 17.20 -27.57
C TYR A 477 1.80 18.70 -27.80
N ASP A 478 0.64 19.32 -27.70
CA ASP A 478 0.46 20.77 -27.89
C ASP A 478 -0.43 21.34 -26.77
N VAL A 479 0.20 21.57 -25.64
CA VAL A 479 -0.48 22.10 -24.43
C VAL A 479 -1.05 23.51 -24.61
N SER A 480 -0.66 24.25 -25.69
CA SER A 480 -1.22 25.56 -26.01
C SER A 480 -2.68 25.52 -26.39
N LYS A 481 -3.19 24.35 -26.82
CA LYS A 481 -4.61 24.11 -27.11
C LYS A 481 -5.50 24.13 -25.87
N GLY A 482 -4.88 24.20 -24.67
CA GLY A 482 -5.59 24.33 -23.40
C GLY A 482 -6.22 23.05 -22.89
N LEU A 483 -7.20 23.20 -22.00
CA LEU A 483 -7.84 22.10 -21.27
C LEU A 483 -9.31 21.97 -21.66
N VAL A 484 -9.79 20.73 -21.71
CA VAL A 484 -11.20 20.38 -21.88
C VAL A 484 -11.74 19.69 -20.62
N SER A 485 -13.00 19.95 -20.27
CA SER A 485 -13.68 19.24 -19.20
C SER A 485 -14.15 17.89 -19.71
N VAL A 486 -13.79 16.83 -19.00
CA VAL A 486 -14.17 15.44 -19.32
C VAL A 486 -14.98 14.86 -18.17
N HIS A 487 -16.13 14.28 -18.51
CA HIS A 487 -17.00 13.62 -17.53
C HIS A 487 -16.80 12.11 -17.62
N TYR A 488 -16.40 11.50 -16.52
CA TYR A 488 -16.28 10.04 -16.38
C TYR A 488 -17.46 9.47 -15.59
N PRO A 489 -18.23 8.55 -16.18
CA PRO A 489 -19.45 8.04 -15.57
C PRO A 489 -19.18 7.23 -14.29
N PRO A 490 -20.21 7.01 -13.45
CA PRO A 490 -20.11 6.09 -12.33
C PRO A 490 -19.96 4.65 -12.83
N TYR A 491 -19.42 3.79 -11.96
CA TYR A 491 -19.35 2.36 -12.25
C TYR A 491 -19.53 1.52 -10.98
N THR A 492 -19.82 0.25 -11.18
CA THR A 492 -19.95 -0.73 -10.12
C THR A 492 -19.28 -2.05 -10.51
N LEU A 493 -18.59 -2.65 -9.53
CA LEU A 493 -17.93 -3.96 -9.67
C LEU A 493 -18.40 -4.87 -8.56
N TRP A 494 -18.74 -6.10 -8.91
CA TRP A 494 -19.24 -7.10 -7.98
C TRP A 494 -18.49 -8.41 -8.17
N LYS A 495 -18.18 -9.07 -7.07
CA LYS A 495 -17.57 -10.39 -7.03
C LYS A 495 -18.46 -11.34 -6.23
N PHE A 496 -18.76 -12.49 -6.82
CA PHE A 496 -19.45 -13.58 -6.15
C PHE A 496 -18.48 -14.75 -5.92
N SER A 497 -18.53 -15.37 -4.76
CA SER A 497 -17.67 -16.52 -4.47
C SER A 497 -18.38 -17.56 -3.61
N VAL A 498 -18.04 -18.83 -3.87
CA VAL A 498 -18.45 -19.98 -3.08
C VAL A 498 -17.22 -20.76 -2.69
N ALA A 499 -17.05 -21.07 -1.42
CA ALA A 499 -15.96 -21.87 -0.90
C ALA A 499 -16.48 -23.06 -0.07
N ALA A 500 -16.07 -24.26 -0.43
CA ALA A 500 -16.34 -25.48 0.31
C ALA A 500 -15.10 -25.89 1.13
N ARG A 501 -15.23 -25.97 2.44
CA ARG A 501 -14.21 -26.49 3.35
C ARG A 501 -14.49 -27.97 3.61
N ILE A 502 -13.55 -28.82 3.19
CA ILE A 502 -13.64 -30.28 3.36
C ILE A 502 -12.77 -30.65 4.56
N ARG A 503 -13.42 -31.04 5.66
CA ARG A 503 -12.78 -31.24 6.96
C ARG A 503 -11.87 -30.04 7.31
N LYS A 504 -10.65 -30.33 7.77
CA LYS A 504 -9.64 -29.31 8.11
C LYS A 504 -8.51 -29.22 7.09
N PHE A 505 -8.51 -30.07 6.06
CA PHE A 505 -7.37 -30.21 5.18
C PHE A 505 -7.52 -29.58 3.80
N ALA A 506 -8.76 -29.36 3.30
CA ALA A 506 -8.95 -28.81 1.96
C ALA A 506 -10.03 -27.71 1.93
N LYS A 507 -9.78 -26.72 1.06
CA LYS A 507 -10.74 -25.68 0.71
C LYS A 507 -10.77 -25.54 -0.81
N LEU A 508 -11.93 -25.76 -1.41
CA LEU A 508 -12.21 -25.48 -2.82
C LEU A 508 -12.92 -24.14 -2.91
N THR A 509 -12.54 -23.29 -3.85
CA THR A 509 -13.16 -21.97 -4.07
C THR A 509 -13.50 -21.82 -5.54
N ALA A 510 -14.73 -21.43 -5.84
CA ALA A 510 -15.15 -20.95 -7.15
C ALA A 510 -15.59 -19.50 -7.01
N ALA A 511 -15.13 -18.63 -7.89
CA ALA A 511 -15.51 -17.22 -7.86
C ALA A 511 -15.65 -16.63 -9.24
N VAL A 512 -16.49 -15.60 -9.34
CA VAL A 512 -16.62 -14.75 -10.52
C VAL A 512 -16.40 -13.32 -10.07
N ASP A 513 -15.31 -12.72 -10.54
CA ASP A 513 -15.06 -11.29 -10.38
C ASP A 513 -15.73 -10.52 -11.51
N ASN A 514 -16.19 -9.30 -11.21
CA ASN A 514 -16.93 -8.49 -12.17
C ASN A 514 -18.17 -9.23 -12.73
N VAL A 515 -19.01 -9.77 -11.85
CA VAL A 515 -20.21 -10.57 -12.19
C VAL A 515 -21.14 -9.83 -13.17
N LEU A 516 -21.24 -8.50 -13.06
CA LEU A 516 -22.07 -7.67 -13.95
C LEU A 516 -21.43 -7.43 -15.33
N ASN A 517 -20.26 -8.02 -15.59
CA ASN A 517 -19.54 -7.93 -16.84
C ASN A 517 -19.25 -6.48 -17.29
N TYR A 518 -18.97 -5.59 -16.35
CA TYR A 518 -18.60 -4.21 -16.66
C TYR A 518 -17.35 -4.18 -17.56
N LYS A 519 -17.41 -3.33 -18.58
CA LYS A 519 -16.28 -3.04 -19.48
C LYS A 519 -16.13 -1.52 -19.60
N PRO A 520 -14.92 -0.97 -19.52
CA PRO A 520 -14.73 0.47 -19.66
C PRO A 520 -14.95 0.92 -21.10
N SER A 521 -15.46 2.14 -21.27
CA SER A 521 -15.57 2.82 -22.55
C SER A 521 -14.51 3.91 -22.76
N TYR A 522 -13.63 4.12 -21.78
CA TYR A 522 -12.61 5.15 -21.76
C TYR A 522 -11.40 4.67 -20.95
N TYR A 523 -10.25 5.33 -21.14
CA TYR A 523 -9.08 5.20 -20.28
C TYR A 523 -9.05 6.38 -19.30
N TYR A 524 -8.89 6.06 -18.04
CA TYR A 524 -8.69 7.03 -16.98
C TYR A 524 -7.93 6.33 -15.84
N LEU A 525 -6.98 7.00 -15.18
CA LEU A 525 -6.09 6.34 -14.21
C LEU A 525 -6.83 5.65 -13.05
N ASN A 526 -8.03 6.15 -12.68
CA ASN A 526 -8.90 5.54 -11.67
C ASN A 526 -10.04 4.69 -12.26
N CYS A 527 -9.95 4.30 -13.54
CA CYS A 527 -10.89 3.42 -14.21
C CYS A 527 -10.46 1.96 -14.01
N PRO A 528 -11.38 1.04 -13.73
CA PRO A 528 -11.04 -0.38 -13.67
C PRO A 528 -10.72 -0.91 -15.06
N LEU A 529 -9.46 -1.31 -15.25
CA LEU A 529 -9.01 -1.93 -16.50
C LEU A 529 -9.40 -3.41 -16.50
N THR A 530 -10.62 -3.70 -16.92
CA THR A 530 -11.17 -5.07 -16.99
C THR A 530 -11.78 -5.33 -18.35
N ASP A 531 -11.61 -6.54 -18.85
CA ASP A 531 -12.23 -7.03 -20.10
C ASP A 531 -13.56 -7.77 -19.87
N GLY A 532 -14.15 -7.64 -18.68
CA GLY A 532 -15.43 -8.22 -18.28
C GLY A 532 -15.29 -9.26 -17.15
N ALA A 533 -16.26 -10.16 -17.09
CA ALA A 533 -16.33 -11.17 -16.03
C ALA A 533 -15.13 -12.12 -16.03
N ASN A 534 -14.53 -12.33 -14.87
CA ASN A 534 -13.36 -13.19 -14.65
C ASN A 534 -13.71 -14.37 -13.74
N PHE A 535 -13.67 -15.59 -14.27
CA PHE A 535 -13.94 -16.83 -13.55
C PHE A 535 -12.66 -17.35 -12.91
N MET A 536 -12.74 -17.77 -11.65
CA MET A 536 -11.62 -18.26 -10.88
C MET A 536 -11.97 -19.56 -10.17
N LEU A 537 -11.02 -20.50 -10.17
CA LEU A 537 -11.06 -21.73 -9.36
C LEU A 537 -9.81 -21.79 -8.50
N GLY A 538 -9.98 -22.14 -7.24
CA GLY A 538 -8.88 -22.24 -6.28
C GLY A 538 -8.97 -23.49 -5.42
N LEU A 539 -7.81 -24.04 -5.08
CA LEU A 539 -7.61 -25.14 -4.15
C LEU A 539 -6.60 -24.72 -3.10
N SER A 540 -6.93 -24.91 -1.84
CA SER A 540 -5.98 -24.80 -0.72
C SER A 540 -5.95 -26.12 0.04
N LEU A 541 -4.75 -26.61 0.34
CA LEU A 541 -4.52 -27.88 1.05
C LEU A 541 -3.63 -27.65 2.28
N ASP A 542 -4.13 -28.00 3.45
CA ASP A 542 -3.36 -28.14 4.69
C ASP A 542 -2.89 -29.59 4.81
N VAL A 543 -1.73 -29.90 4.25
CA VAL A 543 -1.21 -31.28 4.13
C VAL A 543 -0.99 -31.92 5.49
N ASP A 544 -0.57 -31.15 6.50
CA ASP A 544 -0.40 -31.64 7.87
C ASP A 544 -1.71 -32.10 8.53
N GLN A 545 -2.87 -31.71 8.01
CA GLN A 545 -4.17 -32.14 8.50
C GLN A 545 -4.72 -33.38 7.80
N LEU A 546 -4.07 -33.85 6.71
CA LEU A 546 -4.43 -35.10 6.03
C LEU A 546 -4.13 -36.34 6.89
N PHE A 547 -3.12 -36.22 7.76
CA PHE A 547 -2.59 -37.33 8.57
C PHE A 547 -3.06 -37.30 10.03
N LYS A 548 -3.96 -36.37 10.35
CA LYS A 548 -4.64 -36.25 11.66
C LYS A 548 -6.11 -36.64 11.56
#